data_a56d5b5b25ff5d8a37b2e9663dc9644d
#
_entry.id   a56d5b5b25ff5d8a37b2e9663dc9644d
#
_cell.length_a   1.000
_cell.length_b   1.000
_cell.length_c   1.000
_cell.angle_alpha   90.00
_cell.angle_beta   90.00
_cell.angle_gamma   90.00
#
_symmetry.space_group_name_H-M   'P 1'
#
loop_
_entity.id
_entity.type
_entity.pdbx_description
1 polymer ?
#
loop_
_entity_poly.entity_id
_entity_poly.type
_entity_poly.pdbx_seq_one_letter_code
_entity_poly.pdbx_strand_id
1 'polypeptide(L)'
;MINELVAQIEKKDAPIVVGLDPMLSYVPEYIQKKAFSEYGETLKGAAEAIWEYNKGIIDATYDLIPAVKPQIAMYEQFGIEGLIAFHKTCAYAKEKGLVIIGDIKRGDIGSTSTAYAVGHLGKVQVGSKEYAGFDEDFVTVNPYLGTDGVKPFVDVCKQYNKGIFVLVKTSNPSSGEFQDQLINGRPLYELVAEKVVEWGEACMGDTYSN
;
A
#
# COMPACT_ATOMS: atom_id res chain seq x y z
N MET A 1 -8.54 -3.56 -11.70
CA MET A 1 -7.97 -2.45 -10.87
C MET A 1 -7.12 -1.48 -11.68
N ILE A 2 -6.23 -1.94 -12.57
CA ILE A 2 -5.43 -1.00 -13.39
C ILE A 2 -6.29 -0.04 -14.21
N ASN A 3 -7.35 -0.51 -14.86
CA ASN A 3 -8.28 0.35 -15.60
C ASN A 3 -8.92 1.42 -14.70
N GLU A 4 -9.22 1.10 -13.44
CA GLU A 4 -9.78 2.05 -12.47
C GLU A 4 -8.76 3.12 -12.07
N LEU A 5 -7.51 2.73 -11.82
CA LEU A 5 -6.44 3.67 -11.51
C LEU A 5 -6.22 4.65 -12.67
N VAL A 6 -6.12 4.13 -13.92
CA VAL A 6 -5.93 4.99 -15.10
C VAL A 6 -7.13 5.89 -15.33
N ALA A 7 -8.36 5.38 -15.17
CA ALA A 7 -9.56 6.21 -15.26
C ALA A 7 -9.59 7.35 -14.23
N GLN A 8 -9.10 7.13 -13.01
CA GLN A 8 -8.96 8.19 -12.01
C GLN A 8 -7.86 9.21 -12.39
N ILE A 9 -6.74 8.75 -12.97
CA ILE A 9 -5.69 9.63 -13.50
C ILE A 9 -6.25 10.53 -14.59
N GLU A 10 -6.96 9.96 -15.57
CA GLU A 10 -7.58 10.72 -16.67
C GLU A 10 -8.64 11.70 -16.16
N LYS A 11 -9.50 11.26 -15.24
CA LYS A 11 -10.55 12.10 -14.63
C LYS A 11 -9.99 13.31 -13.89
N LYS A 12 -8.83 13.16 -13.24
CA LYS A 12 -8.17 14.22 -12.46
C LYS A 12 -7.18 15.04 -13.30
N ASP A 13 -6.84 14.57 -14.50
CA ASP A 13 -5.72 15.08 -15.33
C ASP A 13 -4.41 15.20 -14.53
N ALA A 14 -4.16 14.20 -13.67
CA ALA A 14 -3.07 14.24 -12.71
C ALA A 14 -2.52 12.83 -12.43
N PRO A 15 -1.39 12.42 -13.00
CA PRO A 15 -0.75 11.14 -12.70
C PRO A 15 0.09 11.23 -11.39
N ILE A 16 -0.54 11.62 -10.29
CA ILE A 16 0.13 11.92 -9.02
C ILE A 16 -0.44 11.06 -7.91
N VAL A 17 0.42 10.61 -6.99
CA VAL A 17 0.04 9.98 -5.73
C VAL A 17 0.58 10.78 -4.56
N VAL A 18 -0.25 11.02 -3.54
CA VAL A 18 0.21 11.63 -2.29
C VAL A 18 0.62 10.53 -1.31
N GLY A 19 1.89 10.56 -0.88
CA GLY A 19 2.40 9.69 0.18
C GLY A 19 1.86 10.15 1.55
N LEU A 20 1.34 9.19 2.31
CA LEU A 20 0.93 9.40 3.70
C LEU A 20 1.90 8.65 4.61
N ASP A 21 3.05 9.27 4.83
CA ASP A 21 4.18 8.77 5.61
C ASP A 21 4.32 9.61 6.92
N PRO A 22 3.30 9.56 7.82
CA PRO A 22 3.21 10.51 8.92
C PRO A 22 4.23 10.23 10.01
N MET A 23 5.19 11.14 10.19
CA MET A 23 5.95 11.21 11.43
C MET A 23 5.24 12.15 12.40
N LEU A 24 5.23 11.83 13.69
CA LEU A 24 4.57 12.67 14.68
C LEU A 24 5.13 14.11 14.69
N SER A 25 6.41 14.28 14.37
CA SER A 25 7.07 15.57 14.21
C SER A 25 6.56 16.42 13.03
N TYR A 26 5.86 15.80 12.07
CA TYR A 26 5.25 16.53 10.95
C TYR A 26 3.84 16.99 11.27
N VAL A 27 3.22 16.39 12.29
CA VAL A 27 1.85 16.75 12.70
C VAL A 27 1.87 18.14 13.35
N PRO A 28 1.07 19.10 12.88
CA PRO A 28 0.99 20.42 13.50
C PRO A 28 0.68 20.38 14.98
N GLU A 29 1.32 21.25 15.75
CA GLU A 29 1.26 21.25 17.21
C GLU A 29 -0.16 21.36 17.76
N TYR A 30 -1.04 22.10 17.08
CA TYR A 30 -2.43 22.25 17.51
C TYR A 30 -3.23 20.94 17.39
N ILE A 31 -2.91 20.08 16.39
CA ILE A 31 -3.49 18.74 16.26
C ILE A 31 -2.99 17.83 17.37
N GLN A 32 -1.67 17.84 17.62
CA GLN A 32 -1.08 17.05 18.68
C GLN A 32 -1.66 17.44 20.05
N LYS A 33 -1.72 18.74 20.37
CA LYS A 33 -2.29 19.23 21.63
C LYS A 33 -3.76 18.81 21.82
N LYS A 34 -4.57 18.87 20.75
CA LYS A 34 -5.96 18.40 20.77
C LYS A 34 -6.03 16.92 21.09
N ALA A 35 -5.30 16.08 20.36
CA ALA A 35 -5.29 14.62 20.56
C ALA A 35 -4.76 14.25 21.96
N PHE A 36 -3.69 14.88 22.41
CA PHE A 36 -3.10 14.61 23.72
C PHE A 36 -3.96 15.09 24.90
N SER A 37 -4.77 16.15 24.71
CA SER A 37 -5.71 16.58 25.72
C SER A 37 -6.85 15.57 25.94
N GLU A 38 -7.21 14.79 24.92
CA GLU A 38 -8.30 13.81 24.94
C GLU A 38 -7.81 12.40 25.31
N TYR A 39 -6.66 11.99 24.75
CA TYR A 39 -6.15 10.62 24.88
C TYR A 39 -4.83 10.51 25.65
N GLY A 40 -4.31 11.64 26.16
CA GLY A 40 -3.01 11.71 26.82
C GLY A 40 -1.82 11.62 25.85
N GLU A 41 -0.60 11.80 26.40
CA GLU A 41 0.66 11.53 25.70
C GLU A 41 0.93 10.01 25.66
N THR A 42 0.14 9.30 24.84
CA THR A 42 0.10 7.84 24.73
C THR A 42 0.21 7.43 23.27
N LEU A 43 0.40 6.12 22.99
CA LEU A 43 0.35 5.59 21.62
C LEU A 43 -1.00 5.90 20.95
N LYS A 44 -2.10 5.88 21.70
CA LYS A 44 -3.41 6.25 21.20
C LYS A 44 -3.49 7.73 20.84
N GLY A 45 -3.01 8.62 21.72
CA GLY A 45 -2.98 10.05 21.43
C GLY A 45 -2.13 10.37 20.20
N ALA A 46 -0.97 9.72 20.04
CA ALA A 46 -0.13 9.85 18.85
C ALA A 46 -0.84 9.34 17.58
N ALA A 47 -1.49 8.17 17.64
CA ALA A 47 -2.21 7.59 16.51
C ALA A 47 -3.42 8.44 16.09
N GLU A 48 -4.18 9.01 17.02
CA GLU A 48 -5.28 9.93 16.71
C GLU A 48 -4.77 11.25 16.12
N ALA A 49 -3.64 11.78 16.59
CA ALA A 49 -3.01 12.95 15.98
C ALA A 49 -2.59 12.69 14.52
N ILE A 50 -2.02 11.52 14.22
CA ILE A 50 -1.68 11.08 12.87
C ILE A 50 -2.92 10.92 12.01
N TRP A 51 -3.97 10.31 12.54
CA TRP A 51 -5.24 10.15 11.83
C TRP A 51 -5.84 11.52 11.43
N GLU A 52 -5.95 12.46 12.36
CA GLU A 52 -6.47 13.80 12.09
C GLU A 52 -5.62 14.56 11.07
N TYR A 53 -4.30 14.40 11.12
CA TYR A 53 -3.39 14.98 10.13
C TYR A 53 -3.62 14.42 8.72
N ASN A 54 -3.68 13.09 8.59
CA ASN A 54 -3.95 12.45 7.31
C ASN A 54 -5.31 12.82 6.74
N LYS A 55 -6.32 12.89 7.61
CA LYS A 55 -7.66 13.34 7.24
C LYS A 55 -7.63 14.74 6.64
N GLY A 56 -6.88 15.66 7.26
CA GLY A 56 -6.69 17.01 6.73
C GLY A 56 -6.01 17.04 5.37
N ILE A 57 -4.99 16.18 5.14
CA ILE A 57 -4.33 16.06 3.84
C ILE A 57 -5.30 15.51 2.78
N ILE A 58 -6.05 14.46 3.11
CA ILE A 58 -7.04 13.88 2.20
C ILE A 58 -8.11 14.91 1.84
N ASP A 59 -8.68 15.62 2.83
CA ASP A 59 -9.69 16.65 2.61
C ASP A 59 -9.19 17.80 1.71
N ALA A 60 -7.89 18.12 1.77
CA ALA A 60 -7.28 19.17 0.96
C ALA A 60 -6.89 18.74 -0.45
N THR A 61 -6.86 17.42 -0.75
CA THR A 61 -6.27 16.92 -2.01
C THR A 61 -7.15 15.94 -2.79
N TYR A 62 -8.21 15.39 -2.20
CA TYR A 62 -8.99 14.29 -2.80
C TYR A 62 -9.60 14.63 -4.16
N ASP A 63 -9.89 15.88 -4.44
CA ASP A 63 -10.43 16.37 -5.71
C ASP A 63 -9.34 16.60 -6.78
N LEU A 64 -8.07 16.64 -6.37
CA LEU A 64 -6.91 16.93 -7.23
C LEU A 64 -6.12 15.69 -7.64
N ILE A 65 -6.17 14.62 -6.85
CA ILE A 65 -5.31 13.43 -7.02
C ILE A 65 -6.13 12.15 -7.23
N PRO A 66 -5.62 11.15 -7.98
CA PRO A 66 -6.29 9.87 -8.16
C PRO A 66 -6.08 8.90 -7.00
N ALA A 67 -4.97 9.02 -6.26
CA ALA A 67 -4.56 8.01 -5.29
C ALA A 67 -3.80 8.59 -4.09
N VAL A 68 -3.83 7.87 -2.98
CA VAL A 68 -2.94 8.04 -1.82
C VAL A 68 -2.13 6.77 -1.56
N LYS A 69 -0.94 6.94 -0.97
CA LYS A 69 -0.05 5.82 -0.65
C LYS A 69 0.38 5.87 0.83
N PRO A 70 -0.42 5.31 1.75
CA PRO A 70 -0.04 5.22 3.15
C PRO A 70 1.08 4.19 3.35
N GLN A 71 2.16 4.61 4.06
CA GLN A 71 3.30 3.77 4.42
C GLN A 71 3.05 3.11 5.78
N ILE A 72 2.80 1.79 5.79
CA ILE A 72 2.37 1.08 6.99
C ILE A 72 3.35 1.16 8.16
N ALA A 73 4.66 1.20 7.90
CA ALA A 73 5.68 1.29 8.95
C ALA A 73 5.52 2.53 9.85
N MET A 74 5.02 3.65 9.28
CA MET A 74 4.78 4.88 10.01
C MET A 74 3.61 4.77 11.00
N TYR A 75 2.79 3.75 10.85
CA TYR A 75 1.67 3.42 11.72
C TYR A 75 2.02 2.25 12.66
N GLU A 76 2.67 1.20 12.16
CA GLU A 76 3.10 0.04 12.95
C GLU A 76 3.97 0.42 14.16
N GLN A 77 4.79 1.48 14.06
CA GLN A 77 5.59 1.98 15.17
C GLN A 77 4.77 2.39 16.40
N PHE A 78 3.47 2.67 16.25
CA PHE A 78 2.53 2.98 17.32
C PHE A 78 1.68 1.76 17.72
N GLY A 79 2.08 0.54 17.30
CA GLY A 79 1.39 -0.70 17.65
C GLY A 79 -0.03 -0.77 17.10
N ILE A 80 -0.93 -1.38 17.87
CA ILE A 80 -2.33 -1.59 17.47
C ILE A 80 -3.04 -0.26 17.20
N GLU A 81 -2.80 0.75 17.99
CA GLU A 81 -3.41 2.07 17.83
C GLU A 81 -3.02 2.71 16.49
N GLY A 82 -1.75 2.55 16.09
CA GLY A 82 -1.30 2.98 14.77
C GLY A 82 -1.97 2.21 13.63
N LEU A 83 -2.14 0.89 13.75
CA LEU A 83 -2.87 0.10 12.74
C LEU A 83 -4.35 0.50 12.64
N ILE A 84 -4.97 0.91 13.74
CA ILE A 84 -6.32 1.49 13.72
C ILE A 84 -6.31 2.81 12.94
N ALA A 85 -5.32 3.68 13.13
CA ALA A 85 -5.18 4.93 12.38
C ALA A 85 -4.92 4.65 10.88
N PHE A 86 -4.12 3.64 10.53
CA PHE A 86 -3.91 3.18 9.15
C PHE A 86 -5.23 2.76 8.50
N HIS A 87 -5.98 1.89 9.16
CA HIS A 87 -7.28 1.43 8.67
C HIS A 87 -8.28 2.59 8.49
N LYS A 88 -8.39 3.49 9.47
CA LYS A 88 -9.21 4.71 9.36
C LYS A 88 -8.80 5.56 8.15
N THR A 89 -7.50 5.73 7.92
CA THR A 89 -6.95 6.52 6.80
C THR A 89 -7.35 5.89 5.46
N CYS A 90 -7.17 4.57 5.30
CA CYS A 90 -7.55 3.85 4.07
C CYS A 90 -9.06 3.95 3.82
N ALA A 91 -9.88 3.67 4.84
CA ALA A 91 -11.34 3.73 4.72
C ALA A 91 -11.82 5.14 4.31
N TYR A 92 -11.30 6.18 4.96
CA TYR A 92 -11.68 7.56 4.66
C TYR A 92 -11.25 7.99 3.25
N ALA A 93 -10.04 7.66 2.82
CA ALA A 93 -9.59 7.96 1.46
C ALA A 93 -10.46 7.24 0.41
N LYS A 94 -10.89 6.01 0.68
CA LYS A 94 -11.83 5.26 -0.16
C LYS A 94 -13.21 5.92 -0.23
N GLU A 95 -13.74 6.43 0.89
CA GLU A 95 -14.98 7.21 0.93
C GLU A 95 -14.91 8.47 0.06
N LYS A 96 -13.73 9.08 -0.05
CA LYS A 96 -13.46 10.22 -0.93
C LYS A 96 -13.26 9.84 -2.41
N GLY A 97 -13.31 8.55 -2.74
CA GLY A 97 -13.14 8.04 -4.10
C GLY A 97 -11.69 7.98 -4.58
N LEU A 98 -10.73 7.96 -3.66
CA LEU A 98 -9.32 7.77 -3.97
C LEU A 98 -8.96 6.30 -4.06
N VAL A 99 -8.02 5.98 -4.96
CA VAL A 99 -7.36 4.67 -5.01
C VAL A 99 -6.34 4.58 -3.87
N ILE A 100 -6.31 3.45 -3.18
CA ILE A 100 -5.42 3.21 -2.05
C ILE A 100 -4.26 2.31 -2.48
N ILE A 101 -3.04 2.81 -2.36
CA ILE A 101 -1.82 2.04 -2.58
C ILE A 101 -1.15 1.80 -1.22
N GLY A 102 -1.36 0.64 -0.62
CA GLY A 102 -0.70 0.27 0.63
C GLY A 102 0.80 0.05 0.42
N ASP A 103 1.64 0.93 0.96
CA ASP A 103 3.09 0.75 0.90
C ASP A 103 3.55 -0.15 2.05
N ILE A 104 3.40 -1.47 1.86
CA ILE A 104 3.57 -2.49 2.89
C ILE A 104 4.84 -3.33 2.70
N LYS A 105 5.35 -3.45 1.47
CA LYS A 105 6.56 -4.19 1.10
C LYS A 105 6.63 -5.60 1.70
N ARG A 106 5.48 -6.31 1.77
CA ARG A 106 5.43 -7.68 2.31
C ARG A 106 6.08 -8.67 1.37
N GLY A 107 6.60 -9.75 1.95
CA GLY A 107 7.16 -10.87 1.23
C GLY A 107 7.29 -12.07 2.18
N ASP A 108 6.68 -13.19 1.79
CA ASP A 108 6.73 -14.48 2.47
C ASP A 108 6.37 -15.57 1.44
N ILE A 109 6.22 -16.82 1.84
CA ILE A 109 5.89 -17.93 0.96
C ILE A 109 4.59 -18.65 1.40
N GLY A 110 3.98 -19.35 0.46
CA GLY A 110 2.88 -20.29 0.72
C GLY A 110 1.71 -19.63 1.47
N SER A 111 1.24 -20.30 2.53
CA SER A 111 0.09 -19.85 3.33
C SER A 111 0.33 -18.52 4.04
N THR A 112 1.57 -18.21 4.42
CA THR A 112 1.92 -16.92 5.05
C THR A 112 1.78 -15.79 4.06
N SER A 113 2.30 -15.95 2.83
CA SER A 113 2.11 -14.95 1.76
C SER A 113 0.61 -14.78 1.44
N THR A 114 -0.17 -15.87 1.40
CA THR A 114 -1.62 -15.80 1.22
C THR A 114 -2.29 -15.00 2.35
N ALA A 115 -1.87 -15.19 3.60
CA ALA A 115 -2.44 -14.46 4.73
C ALA A 115 -2.18 -12.94 4.61
N TYR A 116 -0.97 -12.53 4.19
CA TYR A 116 -0.69 -11.13 3.88
C TYR A 116 -1.56 -10.60 2.74
N ALA A 117 -1.64 -11.33 1.63
CA ALA A 117 -2.45 -10.93 0.48
C ALA A 117 -3.94 -10.77 0.83
N VAL A 118 -4.50 -11.72 1.57
CA VAL A 118 -5.90 -11.68 2.02
C VAL A 118 -6.13 -10.52 3.01
N GLY A 119 -5.22 -10.32 3.96
CA GLY A 119 -5.35 -9.26 4.97
C GLY A 119 -5.36 -7.86 4.38
N HIS A 120 -4.62 -7.65 3.30
CA HIS A 120 -4.49 -6.34 2.66
C HIS A 120 -5.47 -6.16 1.49
N LEU A 121 -5.58 -7.13 0.59
CA LEU A 121 -6.30 -6.99 -0.68
C LEU A 121 -7.58 -7.83 -0.76
N GLY A 122 -7.68 -8.88 0.03
CA GLY A 122 -8.75 -9.87 -0.09
C GLY A 122 -9.77 -9.80 1.03
N LYS A 123 -10.42 -10.95 1.23
CA LYS A 123 -11.39 -11.15 2.32
C LYS A 123 -11.08 -12.44 3.06
N VAL A 124 -11.22 -12.40 4.37
CA VAL A 124 -11.09 -13.58 5.25
C VAL A 124 -12.46 -14.16 5.58
N GLN A 125 -12.56 -15.47 5.45
CA GLN A 125 -13.77 -16.20 5.85
C GLN A 125 -13.82 -16.36 7.36
N VAL A 126 -14.91 -15.91 7.98
CA VAL A 126 -15.18 -16.11 9.41
C VAL A 126 -16.58 -16.72 9.57
N GLY A 127 -16.63 -18.00 9.87
CA GLY A 127 -17.89 -18.74 9.86
C GLY A 127 -18.52 -18.73 8.45
N SER A 128 -19.74 -18.22 8.32
CA SER A 128 -20.46 -18.12 7.04
C SER A 128 -20.28 -16.77 6.32
N LYS A 129 -19.45 -15.86 6.85
CA LYS A 129 -19.29 -14.50 6.33
C LYS A 129 -17.86 -14.20 5.92
N GLU A 130 -17.69 -13.30 4.96
CA GLU A 130 -16.41 -12.79 4.54
C GLU A 130 -16.22 -11.33 5.01
N TYR A 131 -15.01 -11.01 5.43
CA TYR A 131 -14.66 -9.67 5.90
C TYR A 131 -13.36 -9.21 5.23
N ALA A 132 -13.35 -8.00 4.71
CA ALA A 132 -12.13 -7.34 4.28
C ALA A 132 -11.31 -6.91 5.53
N GLY A 133 -9.99 -7.00 5.42
CA GLY A 133 -9.07 -6.47 6.41
C GLY A 133 -8.84 -4.98 6.21
N PHE A 134 -7.67 -4.62 5.67
CA PHE A 134 -7.33 -3.23 5.36
C PHE A 134 -7.98 -2.71 4.06
N ASP A 135 -8.31 -3.60 3.13
CA ASP A 135 -9.04 -3.32 1.88
C ASP A 135 -8.37 -2.28 0.97
N GLU A 136 -7.04 -2.29 0.88
CA GLU A 136 -6.34 -1.48 -0.12
C GLU A 136 -6.66 -1.95 -1.54
N ASP A 137 -6.40 -1.09 -2.53
CA ASP A 137 -6.64 -1.40 -3.95
C ASP A 137 -5.38 -1.93 -4.62
N PHE A 138 -4.22 -1.42 -4.22
CA PHE A 138 -2.90 -1.91 -4.57
C PHE A 138 -2.03 -2.03 -3.32
N VAL A 139 -1.03 -2.92 -3.37
CA VAL A 139 0.01 -2.98 -2.35
C VAL A 139 1.40 -3.17 -2.96
N THR A 140 2.44 -2.75 -2.24
CA THR A 140 3.82 -3.03 -2.62
C THR A 140 4.26 -4.39 -2.10
N VAL A 141 5.01 -5.17 -2.92
CA VAL A 141 5.43 -6.54 -2.63
C VAL A 141 6.93 -6.70 -2.88
N ASN A 142 7.60 -7.42 -1.99
CA ASN A 142 9.01 -7.77 -2.14
C ASN A 142 9.14 -9.09 -2.93
N PRO A 143 9.85 -9.11 -4.08
CA PRO A 143 9.94 -10.28 -4.95
C PRO A 143 11.06 -11.26 -4.54
N TYR A 144 11.84 -10.99 -3.52
CA TYR A 144 13.08 -11.73 -3.21
C TYR A 144 12.89 -13.25 -3.06
N LEU A 145 11.70 -13.68 -2.61
CA LEU A 145 11.36 -15.10 -2.46
C LEU A 145 10.77 -15.73 -3.75
N GLY A 146 10.80 -15.01 -4.87
CA GLY A 146 10.37 -15.52 -6.16
C GLY A 146 8.87 -15.73 -6.30
N THR A 147 8.49 -16.62 -7.22
CA THR A 147 7.08 -16.89 -7.56
C THR A 147 6.25 -17.36 -6.37
N ASP A 148 6.83 -18.14 -5.47
CA ASP A 148 6.14 -18.64 -4.26
C ASP A 148 5.71 -17.49 -3.33
N GLY A 149 6.44 -16.37 -3.37
CA GLY A 149 6.12 -15.18 -2.61
C GLY A 149 5.08 -14.27 -3.30
N VAL A 150 5.18 -14.12 -4.62
CA VAL A 150 4.38 -13.15 -5.38
C VAL A 150 3.04 -13.74 -5.85
N LYS A 151 3.02 -15.02 -6.27
CA LYS A 151 1.82 -15.67 -6.81
C LYS A 151 0.60 -15.59 -5.89
N PRO A 152 0.68 -15.77 -4.55
CA PRO A 152 -0.47 -15.62 -3.67
C PRO A 152 -1.13 -14.23 -3.75
N PHE A 153 -0.34 -13.17 -3.90
CA PHE A 153 -0.87 -11.82 -4.12
C PHE A 153 -1.54 -11.70 -5.49
N VAL A 154 -0.93 -12.24 -6.55
CA VAL A 154 -1.53 -12.26 -7.89
C VAL A 154 -2.88 -12.99 -7.91
N ASP A 155 -2.98 -14.14 -7.22
CA ASP A 155 -4.23 -14.89 -7.13
C ASP A 155 -5.33 -14.08 -6.44
N VAL A 156 -5.01 -13.37 -5.36
CA VAL A 156 -5.96 -12.48 -4.66
C VAL A 156 -6.32 -11.26 -5.54
N CYS A 157 -5.36 -10.69 -6.27
CA CYS A 157 -5.63 -9.61 -7.23
C CYS A 157 -6.65 -10.03 -8.29
N LYS A 158 -6.51 -11.22 -8.85
CA LYS A 158 -7.49 -11.76 -9.82
C LYS A 158 -8.87 -11.94 -9.21
N GLN A 159 -8.93 -12.47 -8.00
CA GLN A 159 -10.19 -12.79 -7.33
C GLN A 159 -10.99 -11.54 -6.95
N TYR A 160 -10.32 -10.48 -6.50
CA TYR A 160 -10.96 -9.30 -5.91
C TYR A 160 -10.77 -8.02 -6.74
N ASN A 161 -10.26 -8.12 -7.98
CA ASN A 161 -9.94 -6.96 -8.83
C ASN A 161 -9.03 -5.96 -8.11
N LYS A 162 -7.88 -6.43 -7.66
CA LYS A 162 -6.84 -5.64 -6.96
C LYS A 162 -5.56 -5.62 -7.79
N GLY A 163 -4.52 -4.94 -7.32
CA GLY A 163 -3.24 -4.89 -7.99
C GLY A 163 -2.06 -4.90 -7.02
N ILE A 164 -0.85 -5.08 -7.56
CA ILE A 164 0.40 -5.00 -6.79
C ILE A 164 1.45 -4.20 -7.52
N PHE A 165 2.31 -3.54 -6.76
CA PHE A 165 3.58 -2.97 -7.22
C PHE A 165 4.71 -3.82 -6.67
N VAL A 166 5.44 -4.48 -7.55
CA VAL A 166 6.56 -5.33 -7.15
C VAL A 166 7.86 -4.53 -7.18
N LEU A 167 8.67 -4.61 -6.12
CA LEU A 167 9.95 -3.93 -6.06
C LEU A 167 10.92 -4.50 -7.10
N VAL A 168 11.46 -3.66 -7.98
CA VAL A 168 12.41 -4.06 -9.02
C VAL A 168 13.76 -3.37 -8.78
N LYS A 169 13.81 -2.06 -8.95
CA LYS A 169 14.97 -1.22 -8.64
C LYS A 169 14.55 -0.16 -7.64
N THR A 170 15.24 -0.10 -6.51
CA THR A 170 14.93 0.84 -5.43
C THR A 170 15.91 2.00 -5.39
N SER A 171 15.51 3.14 -4.79
CA SER A 171 16.25 4.40 -4.83
C SER A 171 17.23 4.59 -3.65
N ASN A 172 17.26 3.66 -2.69
CA ASN A 172 18.13 3.77 -1.53
C ASN A 172 19.62 3.58 -1.91
N PRO A 173 20.55 4.24 -1.21
CA PRO A 173 21.98 4.21 -1.54
C PRO A 173 22.56 2.79 -1.65
N SER A 174 22.15 1.86 -0.79
CA SER A 174 22.64 0.47 -0.77
C SER A 174 21.98 -0.45 -1.80
N SER A 175 21.07 0.05 -2.66
CA SER A 175 20.38 -0.79 -3.65
C SER A 175 21.33 -1.55 -4.57
N GLY A 176 22.49 -0.96 -4.88
CA GLY A 176 23.50 -1.57 -5.75
C GLY A 176 24.22 -2.79 -5.14
N GLU A 177 24.15 -3.02 -3.82
CA GLU A 177 24.77 -4.16 -3.17
C GLU A 177 24.24 -5.50 -3.72
N PHE A 178 22.99 -5.55 -4.13
CA PHE A 178 22.32 -6.70 -4.72
C PHE A 178 21.77 -6.40 -6.11
N GLN A 179 21.03 -5.32 -6.27
CA GLN A 179 20.21 -5.07 -7.46
C GLN A 179 21.06 -4.85 -8.72
N ASP A 180 22.26 -4.26 -8.57
CA ASP A 180 23.18 -4.00 -9.67
C ASP A 180 24.19 -5.14 -9.93
N GLN A 181 24.16 -6.23 -9.13
CA GLN A 181 25.02 -7.38 -9.35
C GLN A 181 24.70 -8.08 -10.66
N LEU A 182 25.73 -8.47 -11.41
CA LEU A 182 25.57 -9.08 -12.72
C LEU A 182 25.38 -10.59 -12.62
N ILE A 183 24.30 -11.07 -13.19
CA ILE A 183 24.01 -12.50 -13.40
C ILE A 183 24.01 -12.74 -14.91
N ASN A 184 24.98 -13.52 -15.39
CA ASN A 184 25.18 -13.75 -16.84
C ASN A 184 25.28 -12.44 -17.65
N GLY A 185 25.94 -11.42 -17.10
CA GLY A 185 26.16 -10.13 -17.75
C GLY A 185 24.98 -9.15 -17.68
N ARG A 186 23.91 -9.48 -16.95
CA ARG A 186 22.74 -8.63 -16.77
C ARG A 186 22.52 -8.30 -15.30
N PRO A 187 22.15 -7.05 -14.94
CA PRO A 187 21.84 -6.70 -13.56
C PRO A 187 20.67 -7.52 -13.00
N LEU A 188 20.73 -7.85 -11.70
CA LEU A 188 19.67 -8.61 -11.03
C LEU A 188 18.31 -7.94 -11.19
N TYR A 189 18.22 -6.60 -11.09
CA TYR A 189 16.94 -5.90 -11.22
C TYR A 189 16.26 -6.11 -12.59
N GLU A 190 17.02 -6.33 -13.68
CA GLU A 190 16.43 -6.64 -14.99
C GLU A 190 15.80 -8.03 -15.01
N LEU A 191 16.43 -9.02 -14.38
CA LEU A 191 15.84 -10.36 -14.24
C LEU A 191 14.57 -10.34 -13.41
N VAL A 192 14.55 -9.51 -12.35
CA VAL A 192 13.34 -9.29 -11.55
C VAL A 192 12.26 -8.62 -12.39
N ALA A 193 12.60 -7.60 -13.20
CA ALA A 193 11.64 -6.92 -14.08
C ALA A 193 10.97 -7.88 -15.06
N GLU A 194 11.74 -8.79 -15.68
CA GLU A 194 11.18 -9.82 -16.57
C GLU A 194 10.18 -10.73 -15.84
N LYS A 195 10.51 -11.14 -14.61
CA LYS A 195 9.60 -11.93 -13.78
C LYS A 195 8.34 -11.17 -13.41
N VAL A 196 8.43 -9.87 -13.16
CA VAL A 196 7.26 -9.02 -12.88
C VAL A 196 6.32 -8.97 -14.09
N VAL A 197 6.86 -8.86 -15.32
CA VAL A 197 6.06 -8.93 -16.54
C VAL A 197 5.35 -10.28 -16.65
N GLU A 198 6.07 -11.39 -16.44
CA GLU A 198 5.49 -12.74 -16.47
C GLU A 198 4.35 -12.90 -15.45
N TRP A 199 4.55 -12.45 -14.20
CA TRP A 199 3.51 -12.52 -13.16
C TRP A 199 2.32 -11.60 -13.48
N GLY A 200 2.57 -10.45 -14.11
CA GLY A 200 1.57 -9.45 -14.48
C GLY A 200 0.60 -9.94 -15.56
N GLU A 201 1.01 -10.87 -16.44
CA GLU A 201 0.14 -11.43 -17.50
C GLU A 201 -1.19 -11.95 -16.97
N ALA A 202 -1.21 -12.44 -15.73
CA ALA A 202 -2.42 -12.95 -15.08
C ALA A 202 -3.42 -11.85 -14.65
N CYS A 203 -3.00 -10.58 -14.61
CA CYS A 203 -3.76 -9.44 -14.11
C CYS A 203 -3.91 -8.30 -15.13
N MET A 204 -3.72 -8.59 -16.40
CA MET A 204 -3.88 -7.60 -17.49
C MET A 204 -5.27 -6.96 -17.46
N GLY A 205 -5.32 -5.66 -17.66
CA GLY A 205 -6.58 -4.93 -17.83
C GLY A 205 -7.15 -5.13 -19.23
N ASP A 206 -8.45 -4.85 -19.39
CA ASP A 206 -9.12 -4.93 -20.70
C ASP A 206 -8.71 -3.78 -21.64
N THR A 207 -8.34 -2.64 -21.07
CA THR A 207 -7.98 -1.43 -21.80
C THR A 207 -6.49 -1.10 -21.66
N TYR A 208 -5.94 -1.33 -20.49
CA TYR A 208 -4.54 -1.03 -20.17
C TYR A 208 -3.82 -2.29 -19.70
N SER A 209 -2.55 -2.43 -20.08
CA SER A 209 -1.68 -3.46 -19.53
C SER A 209 -1.22 -3.12 -18.10
N ASN A 210 -0.88 -4.14 -17.35
CA ASN A 210 -0.24 -3.98 -16.05
C ASN A 210 1.21 -3.52 -16.18
#